data_8f96102a6876fc12093afb30faab6ed5
#
_entry.id   8f96102a6876fc12093afb30faab6ed5
#
_cell.length_a   1.000
_cell.length_b   1.000
_cell.length_c   1.000
_cell.angle_alpha   90.00
_cell.angle_beta   90.00
_cell.angle_gamma   90.00
#
_symmetry.space_group_name_H-M   'P 1'
#
loop_
_entity.id
_entity.type
_entity.pdbx_description
1 polymer ?
#
loop_
_entity_poly.entity_id
_entity_poly.type
_entity_poly.pdbx_seq_one_letter_code
_entity_poly.pdbx_strand_id
1 'polypeptide(L)'
;AIEAVPEDLGLKQAVLAELEDHLAASAVLASNTSCLDIDALARATRRPQRVLGLHFFNPPPLMPLIEVVPATATDQTVIAAVHAFAQSLGKTPITVANRPGFIVNRLLFAMIAEAVRIIDEGWSCAADVDRALCLGASHPIGPLALADFIGLDVTVDILNSLTIGLGPHYAPAAALRDLVAGGHLGRKSGRGFFPYG
;
A
#
# COMPACT_ATOMS: atom_id res chain seq x y z
N ALA A 1 -3.31 -4.91 19.47
CA ALA A 1 -2.14 -4.09 19.14
C ALA A 1 -2.05 -3.93 17.61
N ILE A 2 -1.49 -2.83 17.16
CA ILE A 2 -1.24 -2.55 15.73
C ILE A 2 0.23 -2.18 15.62
N GLU A 3 1.01 -2.94 14.81
CA GLU A 3 2.37 -2.53 14.47
C GLU A 3 2.37 -1.72 13.16
N ALA A 4 3.24 -0.73 13.07
CA ALA A 4 3.44 0.12 11.91
C ALA A 4 4.94 0.43 11.71
N VAL A 5 5.80 -0.55 11.97
CA VAL A 5 7.25 -0.45 11.74
C VAL A 5 7.55 -0.51 10.24
N PRO A 6 8.79 -0.18 9.80
CA PRO A 6 9.17 -0.26 8.39
C PRO A 6 8.76 -1.56 7.69
N GLU A 7 8.57 -1.49 6.37
CA GLU A 7 8.01 -2.57 5.54
C GLU A 7 9.08 -3.67 5.29
N ASP A 8 9.49 -4.33 6.37
CA ASP A 8 10.41 -5.46 6.38
C ASP A 8 9.75 -6.65 7.07
N LEU A 9 9.68 -7.80 6.36
CA LEU A 9 8.99 -8.98 6.86
C LEU A 9 9.58 -9.50 8.17
N GLY A 10 10.91 -9.59 8.25
CA GLY A 10 11.59 -10.12 9.42
C GLY A 10 11.40 -9.24 10.65
N LEU A 11 11.50 -7.91 10.46
CA LEU A 11 11.25 -6.95 11.52
C LEU A 11 9.81 -7.03 12.04
N LYS A 12 8.82 -7.05 11.14
CA LYS A 12 7.41 -7.15 11.53
C LYS A 12 7.10 -8.47 12.24
N GLN A 13 7.68 -9.58 11.77
CA GLN A 13 7.57 -10.88 12.43
C GLN A 13 8.13 -10.85 13.85
N ALA A 14 9.33 -10.30 14.04
CA ALA A 14 9.96 -10.16 15.36
C ALA A 14 9.10 -9.31 16.32
N VAL A 15 8.59 -8.16 15.84
CA VAL A 15 7.73 -7.27 16.63
C VAL A 15 6.41 -7.96 17.01
N LEU A 16 5.76 -8.66 16.09
CA LEU A 16 4.51 -9.37 16.40
C LEU A 16 4.72 -10.50 17.39
N ALA A 17 5.81 -11.25 17.28
CA ALA A 17 6.17 -12.30 18.23
C ALA A 17 6.46 -11.74 19.63
N GLU A 18 7.20 -10.63 19.73
CA GLU A 18 7.48 -9.95 21.00
C GLU A 18 6.20 -9.38 21.65
N LEU A 19 5.36 -8.71 20.86
CA LEU A 19 4.09 -8.16 21.34
C LEU A 19 3.20 -9.25 21.94
N GLU A 20 3.22 -10.45 21.36
CA GLU A 20 2.40 -11.57 21.85
C GLU A 20 2.73 -11.97 23.30
N ASP A 21 3.98 -11.81 23.72
CA ASP A 21 4.43 -12.12 25.09
C ASP A 21 3.89 -11.13 26.12
N HIS A 22 3.59 -9.91 25.70
CA HIS A 22 3.15 -8.82 26.57
C HIS A 22 1.64 -8.58 26.55
N LEU A 23 0.90 -9.28 25.71
CA LEU A 23 -0.52 -9.05 25.50
C LEU A 23 -1.38 -10.21 26.02
N ALA A 24 -2.60 -9.89 26.47
CA ALA A 24 -3.58 -10.89 26.85
C ALA A 24 -3.83 -11.90 25.72
N ALA A 25 -4.15 -13.16 26.07
CA ALA A 25 -4.41 -14.22 25.10
C ALA A 25 -5.56 -13.89 24.12
N SER A 26 -6.46 -13.01 24.52
CA SER A 26 -7.58 -12.52 23.69
C SER A 26 -7.20 -11.36 22.78
N ALA A 27 -6.01 -10.78 22.91
CA ALA A 27 -5.61 -9.63 22.11
C ALA A 27 -5.51 -9.96 20.61
N VAL A 28 -5.88 -9.02 19.79
CA VAL A 28 -5.68 -9.07 18.33
C VAL A 28 -4.34 -8.42 17.99
N LEU A 29 -3.57 -9.06 17.13
CA LEU A 29 -2.34 -8.54 16.56
C LEU A 29 -2.60 -8.12 15.12
N ALA A 30 -2.38 -6.87 14.81
CA ALA A 30 -2.59 -6.31 13.48
C ALA A 30 -1.30 -5.72 12.93
N SER A 31 -1.07 -5.89 11.63
CA SER A 31 0.01 -5.23 10.90
C SER A 31 -0.56 -4.16 9.97
N ASN A 32 0.02 -2.97 9.99
CA ASN A 32 -0.29 -1.90 9.02
C ASN A 32 0.53 -2.04 7.73
N THR A 33 0.92 -3.26 7.36
CA THR A 33 1.60 -3.50 6.09
C THR A 33 0.74 -3.10 4.91
N SER A 34 1.39 -2.65 3.84
CA SER A 34 0.72 -2.29 2.57
C SER A 34 0.81 -3.39 1.50
N CYS A 35 1.71 -4.37 1.65
CA CYS A 35 1.92 -5.38 0.60
C CYS A 35 2.44 -6.73 1.08
N LEU A 36 2.87 -6.89 2.35
CA LEU A 36 3.42 -8.15 2.84
C LEU A 36 2.32 -9.21 3.03
N ASP A 37 2.72 -10.48 2.88
CA ASP A 37 1.86 -11.64 3.10
C ASP A 37 1.47 -11.76 4.59
N ILE A 38 0.19 -11.60 4.87
CA ILE A 38 -0.35 -11.69 6.23
C ILE A 38 -0.22 -13.11 6.79
N ASP A 39 -0.28 -14.15 5.95
CA ASP A 39 -0.03 -15.51 6.39
C ASP A 39 1.42 -15.71 6.86
N ALA A 40 2.39 -15.07 6.20
CA ALA A 40 3.77 -15.07 6.63
C ALA A 40 3.96 -14.38 7.99
N LEU A 41 3.27 -13.28 8.23
CA LEU A 41 3.27 -12.59 9.54
C LEU A 41 2.61 -13.45 10.62
N ALA A 42 1.45 -14.04 10.33
CA ALA A 42 0.71 -14.88 11.27
C ALA A 42 1.50 -16.12 11.71
N ARG A 43 2.27 -16.74 10.80
CA ARG A 43 3.12 -17.91 11.12
C ARG A 43 4.23 -17.60 12.13
N ALA A 44 4.60 -16.34 12.32
CA ALA A 44 5.60 -15.96 13.32
C ALA A 44 5.04 -15.87 14.75
N THR A 45 3.73 -16.01 14.92
CA THR A 45 3.05 -15.92 16.22
C THR A 45 2.52 -17.28 16.67
N ARG A 46 2.32 -17.45 17.97
CA ARG A 46 1.72 -18.67 18.55
C ARG A 46 0.20 -18.72 18.38
N ARG A 47 -0.42 -17.59 18.05
CA ARG A 47 -1.88 -17.44 17.90
C ARG A 47 -2.22 -16.85 16.54
N PRO A 48 -1.90 -17.54 15.44
CA PRO A 48 -2.13 -17.05 14.07
C PRO A 48 -3.60 -16.73 13.79
N GLN A 49 -4.54 -17.37 14.51
CA GLN A 49 -5.97 -17.09 14.40
C GLN A 49 -6.38 -15.69 14.91
N ARG A 50 -5.48 -15.00 15.58
CA ARG A 50 -5.70 -13.63 16.10
C ARG A 50 -4.90 -12.57 15.36
N VAL A 51 -4.24 -12.94 14.26
CA VAL A 51 -3.42 -12.05 13.43
C VAL A 51 -4.17 -11.67 12.16
N LEU A 52 -4.09 -10.40 11.77
CA LEU A 52 -4.60 -9.89 10.49
C LEU A 52 -3.84 -8.63 10.05
N GLY A 53 -3.99 -8.26 8.79
CA GLY A 53 -3.61 -6.95 8.29
C GLY A 53 -4.69 -5.92 8.59
N LEU A 54 -4.29 -4.72 8.99
CA LEU A 54 -5.18 -3.57 9.20
C LEU A 54 -4.55 -2.36 8.52
N HIS A 55 -4.81 -2.24 7.23
CA HIS A 55 -4.15 -1.28 6.37
C HIS A 55 -4.86 0.06 6.38
N PHE A 56 -4.20 1.05 6.97
CA PHE A 56 -4.64 2.45 6.98
C PHE A 56 -4.04 3.20 5.79
N PHE A 57 -4.75 4.21 5.31
CA PHE A 57 -4.28 5.10 4.25
C PHE A 57 -3.78 6.42 4.83
N ASN A 58 -2.72 6.97 4.21
CA ASN A 58 -2.08 8.21 4.67
C ASN A 58 -2.80 9.44 4.10
N PRO A 59 -3.14 10.46 4.90
CA PRO A 59 -2.95 10.51 6.36
C PRO A 59 -4.10 9.80 7.12
N PRO A 60 -3.77 8.89 8.07
CA PRO A 60 -4.77 8.06 8.75
C PRO A 60 -5.95 8.81 9.38
N PRO A 61 -5.78 10.01 9.97
CA PRO A 61 -6.92 10.73 10.51
C PRO A 61 -7.96 11.15 9.47
N LEU A 62 -7.53 11.43 8.24
CA LEU A 62 -8.39 11.98 7.18
C LEU A 62 -9.01 10.90 6.28
N MET A 63 -8.26 9.83 6.01
CA MET A 63 -8.71 8.79 5.09
C MET A 63 -9.75 7.89 5.75
N PRO A 64 -10.96 7.77 5.19
CA PRO A 64 -12.04 7.02 5.82
C PRO A 64 -11.91 5.50 5.69
N LEU A 65 -11.16 5.00 4.71
CA LEU A 65 -11.05 3.58 4.41
C LEU A 65 -10.02 2.88 5.32
N ILE A 66 -10.35 1.65 5.73
CA ILE A 66 -9.42 0.65 6.26
C ILE A 66 -9.62 -0.65 5.49
N GLU A 67 -8.55 -1.23 4.93
CA GLU A 67 -8.57 -2.58 4.42
C GLU A 67 -8.25 -3.56 5.57
N VAL A 68 -9.17 -4.46 5.84
CA VAL A 68 -9.03 -5.56 6.79
C VAL A 68 -8.63 -6.80 6.01
N VAL A 69 -7.43 -7.31 6.26
CA VAL A 69 -6.80 -8.39 5.47
C VAL A 69 -6.59 -9.61 6.37
N PRO A 70 -7.53 -10.56 6.42
CA PRO A 70 -7.36 -11.76 7.21
C PRO A 70 -6.23 -12.65 6.68
N ALA A 71 -5.45 -13.26 7.58
CA ALA A 71 -4.69 -14.46 7.25
C ALA A 71 -5.65 -15.65 7.05
N THR A 72 -5.16 -16.72 6.43
CA THR A 72 -5.93 -17.95 6.26
C THR A 72 -6.41 -18.53 7.60
N ALA A 73 -5.62 -18.34 8.66
CA ALA A 73 -5.94 -18.83 10.01
C ALA A 73 -6.81 -17.89 10.83
N THR A 74 -7.06 -16.66 10.39
CA THR A 74 -7.76 -15.63 11.20
C THR A 74 -9.20 -16.03 11.50
N ASP A 75 -9.58 -16.03 12.78
CA ASP A 75 -10.94 -16.32 13.23
C ASP A 75 -11.96 -15.27 12.74
N GLN A 76 -13.15 -15.72 12.34
CA GLN A 76 -14.24 -14.83 11.92
C GLN A 76 -14.67 -13.86 13.03
N THR A 77 -14.60 -14.28 14.29
CA THR A 77 -14.89 -13.43 15.45
C THR A 77 -13.87 -12.29 15.61
N VAL A 78 -12.61 -12.52 15.21
CA VAL A 78 -11.56 -11.50 15.20
C VAL A 78 -11.83 -10.49 14.09
N ILE A 79 -12.20 -10.96 12.90
CA ILE A 79 -12.56 -10.09 11.77
C ILE A 79 -13.74 -9.19 12.16
N ALA A 80 -14.80 -9.76 12.73
CA ALA A 80 -15.98 -9.00 13.17
C ALA A 80 -15.62 -7.95 14.24
N ALA A 81 -14.79 -8.32 15.22
CA ALA A 81 -14.34 -7.39 16.27
C ALA A 81 -13.51 -6.24 15.71
N VAL A 82 -12.63 -6.50 14.71
CA VAL A 82 -11.83 -5.46 14.05
C VAL A 82 -12.69 -4.55 13.19
N HIS A 83 -13.72 -5.07 12.52
CA HIS A 83 -14.70 -4.23 11.82
C HIS A 83 -15.40 -3.28 12.78
N ALA A 84 -15.92 -3.78 13.91
CA ALA A 84 -16.56 -2.95 14.93
C ALA A 84 -15.59 -1.90 15.50
N PHE A 85 -14.33 -2.27 15.74
CA PHE A 85 -13.30 -1.33 16.16
C PHE A 85 -13.05 -0.23 15.12
N ALA A 86 -12.87 -0.58 13.85
CA ALA A 86 -12.66 0.39 12.77
C ALA A 86 -13.86 1.37 12.64
N GLN A 87 -15.08 0.85 12.74
CA GLN A 87 -16.30 1.66 12.74
C GLN A 87 -16.37 2.60 13.94
N SER A 88 -15.93 2.17 15.11
CA SER A 88 -15.88 3.03 16.31
C SER A 88 -14.92 4.20 16.18
N LEU A 89 -13.93 4.10 15.27
CA LEU A 89 -13.04 5.18 14.89
C LEU A 89 -13.60 6.10 13.79
N GLY A 90 -14.86 5.90 13.37
CA GLY A 90 -15.47 6.63 12.26
C GLY A 90 -14.92 6.20 10.88
N LYS A 91 -14.29 5.02 10.78
CA LYS A 91 -13.75 4.48 9.54
C LYS A 91 -14.71 3.49 8.87
N THR A 92 -14.50 3.28 7.59
CA THR A 92 -15.23 2.28 6.79
C THR A 92 -14.30 1.09 6.53
N PRO A 93 -14.44 -0.03 7.26
CA PRO A 93 -13.64 -1.23 7.02
C PRO A 93 -14.19 -2.01 5.84
N ILE A 94 -13.27 -2.52 5.00
CA ILE A 94 -13.56 -3.45 3.90
C ILE A 94 -12.68 -4.68 4.08
N THR A 95 -13.26 -5.87 4.13
CA THR A 95 -12.47 -7.11 4.13
C THR A 95 -11.97 -7.40 2.73
N VAL A 96 -10.66 -7.60 2.62
CA VAL A 96 -9.98 -7.87 1.35
C VAL A 96 -9.13 -9.14 1.44
N ALA A 97 -8.91 -9.80 0.32
CA ALA A 97 -8.09 -10.99 0.27
C ALA A 97 -6.61 -10.64 0.56
N ASN A 98 -5.91 -11.56 1.25
CA ASN A 98 -4.46 -11.51 1.46
C ASN A 98 -3.75 -11.77 0.11
N ARG A 99 -3.57 -10.71 -0.67
CA ARG A 99 -2.91 -10.72 -1.98
C ARG A 99 -2.07 -9.45 -2.14
N PRO A 100 -0.97 -9.49 -2.89
CA PRO A 100 -0.08 -8.33 -3.07
C PRO A 100 -0.84 -7.06 -3.48
N GLY A 101 -0.63 -5.96 -2.73
CA GLY A 101 -1.24 -4.66 -2.95
C GLY A 101 -2.72 -4.56 -2.60
N PHE A 102 -3.32 -5.61 -2.03
CA PHE A 102 -4.73 -5.67 -1.63
C PHE A 102 -5.67 -5.20 -2.74
N ILE A 103 -6.55 -4.21 -2.51
CA ILE A 103 -7.40 -3.65 -3.57
C ILE A 103 -6.83 -2.32 -4.05
N VAL A 104 -6.63 -1.37 -3.13
CA VAL A 104 -6.32 0.02 -3.52
C VAL A 104 -4.96 0.10 -4.20
N ASN A 105 -3.91 -0.42 -3.58
CA ASN A 105 -2.56 -0.35 -4.16
C ASN A 105 -2.48 -1.13 -5.47
N ARG A 106 -3.11 -2.28 -5.56
CA ARG A 106 -3.14 -3.08 -6.79
C ARG A 106 -3.70 -2.28 -7.97
N LEU A 107 -4.82 -1.58 -7.79
CA LEU A 107 -5.44 -0.78 -8.84
C LEU A 107 -4.68 0.52 -9.10
N LEU A 108 -4.30 1.22 -8.04
CA LEU A 108 -3.62 2.50 -8.12
C LEU A 108 -2.27 2.38 -8.83
N PHE A 109 -1.45 1.41 -8.43
CA PHE A 109 -0.13 1.26 -9.02
C PHE A 109 -0.17 0.62 -10.41
N ALA A 110 -1.21 -0.15 -10.77
CA ALA A 110 -1.45 -0.53 -12.16
C ALA A 110 -1.72 0.69 -13.04
N MET A 111 -2.56 1.62 -12.59
CA MET A 111 -2.84 2.86 -13.29
C MET A 111 -1.59 3.75 -13.43
N ILE A 112 -0.81 3.90 -12.35
CA ILE A 112 0.44 4.66 -12.38
C ILE A 112 1.45 4.02 -13.34
N ALA A 113 1.63 2.70 -13.27
CA ALA A 113 2.55 2.00 -14.18
C ALA A 113 2.16 2.19 -15.65
N GLU A 114 0.86 2.15 -15.96
CA GLU A 114 0.38 2.39 -17.32
C GLU A 114 0.57 3.84 -17.75
N ALA A 115 0.30 4.80 -16.87
CA ALA A 115 0.54 6.22 -17.13
C ALA A 115 2.03 6.50 -17.45
N VAL A 116 2.96 5.84 -16.75
CA VAL A 116 4.39 5.96 -17.04
C VAL A 116 4.73 5.32 -18.38
N ARG A 117 4.13 4.17 -18.74
CA ARG A 117 4.37 3.52 -20.04
C ARG A 117 3.95 4.41 -21.20
N ILE A 118 2.82 5.10 -21.10
CA ILE A 118 2.37 6.08 -22.11
C ILE A 118 3.44 7.13 -22.41
N ILE A 119 4.15 7.58 -21.36
CA ILE A 119 5.26 8.55 -21.52
C ILE A 119 6.48 7.88 -22.14
N ASP A 120 6.87 6.69 -21.63
CA ASP A 120 8.02 5.93 -22.13
C ASP A 120 7.90 5.60 -23.63
N GLU A 121 6.69 5.30 -24.09
CA GLU A 121 6.36 4.99 -25.48
C GLU A 121 6.22 6.26 -26.34
N GLY A 122 6.30 7.44 -25.74
CA GLY A 122 6.22 8.72 -26.44
C GLY A 122 4.84 9.08 -26.97
N TRP A 123 3.77 8.47 -26.41
CA TRP A 123 2.39 8.74 -26.86
C TRP A 123 1.91 10.10 -26.37
N SER A 124 2.36 10.55 -25.18
CA SER A 124 1.96 11.82 -24.60
C SER A 124 2.99 12.32 -23.60
N CYS A 125 2.85 13.58 -23.17
CA CYS A 125 3.64 14.13 -22.06
C CYS A 125 2.93 13.92 -20.71
N ALA A 126 3.68 14.04 -19.60
CA ALA A 126 3.16 13.85 -18.26
C ALA A 126 1.97 14.77 -17.94
N ALA A 127 2.03 16.04 -18.37
CA ALA A 127 0.97 17.01 -18.13
C ALA A 127 -0.35 16.62 -18.81
N ASP A 128 -0.28 16.11 -20.02
CA ASP A 128 -1.49 15.74 -20.79
C ASP A 128 -2.07 14.41 -20.29
N VAL A 129 -1.25 13.45 -19.87
CA VAL A 129 -1.71 12.20 -19.21
C VAL A 129 -2.52 12.54 -17.96
N ASP A 130 -1.96 13.36 -17.07
CA ASP A 130 -2.64 13.75 -15.83
C ASP A 130 -3.93 14.57 -16.12
N ARG A 131 -3.86 15.50 -17.06
CA ARG A 131 -5.00 16.31 -17.46
C ARG A 131 -6.13 15.46 -18.06
N ALA A 132 -5.79 14.45 -18.87
CA ALA A 132 -6.76 13.53 -19.45
C ALA A 132 -7.52 12.77 -18.36
N LEU A 133 -6.84 12.23 -17.34
CA LEU A 133 -7.49 11.53 -16.23
C LEU A 133 -8.33 12.47 -15.35
N CYS A 134 -7.84 13.69 -15.08
CA CYS A 134 -8.61 14.66 -14.30
C CYS A 134 -9.88 15.12 -15.01
N LEU A 135 -9.80 15.42 -16.31
CA LEU A 135 -10.93 15.97 -17.07
C LEU A 135 -11.84 14.88 -17.68
N GLY A 136 -11.25 13.77 -18.12
CA GLY A 136 -11.99 12.70 -18.81
C GLY A 136 -12.58 11.64 -17.87
N ALA A 137 -11.94 11.43 -16.70
CA ALA A 137 -12.36 10.43 -15.73
C ALA A 137 -12.66 11.00 -14.34
N SER A 138 -12.66 12.34 -14.19
CA SER A 138 -12.96 13.04 -12.92
C SER A 138 -12.03 12.66 -11.77
N HIS A 139 -10.78 12.32 -12.04
CA HIS A 139 -9.80 12.06 -11.01
C HIS A 139 -9.45 13.39 -10.28
N PRO A 140 -9.39 13.40 -8.94
CA PRO A 140 -9.06 14.62 -8.19
C PRO A 140 -7.61 15.05 -8.38
N ILE A 141 -6.74 14.13 -8.78
CA ILE A 141 -5.32 14.33 -9.09
C ILE A 141 -4.92 13.33 -10.19
N GLY A 142 -4.05 13.75 -11.09
CA GLY A 142 -3.53 12.86 -12.13
C GLY A 142 -2.59 11.80 -11.57
N PRO A 143 -2.44 10.65 -12.26
CA PRO A 143 -1.66 9.51 -11.77
C PRO A 143 -0.18 9.83 -11.54
N LEU A 144 0.42 10.69 -12.35
CA LEU A 144 1.84 11.03 -12.25
C LEU A 144 2.12 12.07 -11.16
N ALA A 145 1.23 13.07 -10.99
CA ALA A 145 1.29 13.98 -9.86
C ALA A 145 1.02 13.24 -8.52
N LEU A 146 0.19 12.19 -8.54
CA LEU A 146 -0.02 11.34 -7.39
C LEU A 146 1.22 10.49 -7.07
N ALA A 147 1.89 9.94 -8.09
CA ALA A 147 3.17 9.24 -7.91
C ALA A 147 4.24 10.17 -7.30
N ASP A 148 4.34 11.40 -7.78
CA ASP A 148 5.23 12.43 -7.20
C ASP A 148 4.87 12.78 -5.74
N PHE A 149 3.59 12.77 -5.40
CA PHE A 149 3.12 13.01 -4.03
C PHE A 149 3.46 11.83 -3.10
N ILE A 150 3.31 10.59 -3.56
CA ILE A 150 3.68 9.38 -2.82
C ILE A 150 5.20 9.30 -2.62
N GLY A 151 5.95 9.68 -3.63
CA GLY A 151 7.38 9.52 -3.77
C GLY A 151 7.71 8.43 -4.79
N LEU A 152 8.56 8.78 -5.76
CA LEU A 152 8.86 7.88 -6.88
C LEU A 152 9.68 6.66 -6.47
N ASP A 153 10.54 6.77 -5.46
CA ASP A 153 11.23 5.65 -4.84
C ASP A 153 10.26 4.66 -4.19
N VAL A 154 9.32 5.15 -3.39
CA VAL A 154 8.25 4.33 -2.79
C VAL A 154 7.39 3.69 -3.88
N THR A 155 7.11 4.43 -4.95
CA THR A 155 6.36 3.92 -6.11
C THR A 155 7.10 2.76 -6.79
N VAL A 156 8.42 2.87 -6.97
CA VAL A 156 9.25 1.79 -7.53
C VAL A 156 9.24 0.56 -6.61
N ASP A 157 9.37 0.73 -5.30
CA ASP A 157 9.38 -0.37 -4.34
C ASP A 157 8.05 -1.14 -4.34
N ILE A 158 6.93 -0.43 -4.37
CA ILE A 158 5.60 -1.05 -4.45
C ILE A 158 5.42 -1.78 -5.78
N LEU A 159 5.80 -1.16 -6.90
CA LEU A 159 5.72 -1.79 -8.21
C LEU A 159 6.59 -3.05 -8.31
N ASN A 160 7.80 -3.04 -7.72
CA ASN A 160 8.66 -4.23 -7.65
C ASN A 160 7.98 -5.35 -6.84
N SER A 161 7.39 -5.03 -5.70
CA SER A 161 6.65 -5.99 -4.87
C SER A 161 5.46 -6.58 -5.63
N LEU A 162 4.69 -5.74 -6.34
CA LEU A 162 3.59 -6.19 -7.19
C LEU A 162 4.07 -7.03 -8.37
N THR A 163 5.22 -6.70 -8.95
CA THR A 163 5.83 -7.48 -10.03
C THR A 163 6.17 -8.90 -9.59
N ILE A 164 6.77 -9.03 -8.40
CA ILE A 164 7.10 -10.35 -7.82
C ILE A 164 5.83 -11.16 -7.57
N GLY A 165 4.80 -10.54 -7.03
CA GLY A 165 3.58 -11.24 -6.61
C GLY A 165 2.53 -11.46 -7.69
N LEU A 166 2.48 -10.59 -8.70
CA LEU A 166 1.38 -10.55 -9.69
C LEU A 166 1.85 -10.62 -11.16
N GLY A 167 3.15 -10.45 -11.41
CA GLY A 167 3.71 -10.60 -12.75
C GLY A 167 4.26 -9.30 -13.37
N PRO A 168 4.92 -9.44 -14.54
CA PRO A 168 5.76 -8.39 -15.13
C PRO A 168 5.00 -7.14 -15.62
N HIS A 169 3.69 -7.18 -15.72
CA HIS A 169 2.89 -6.01 -16.11
C HIS A 169 2.89 -4.88 -15.08
N TYR A 170 3.36 -5.16 -13.83
CA TYR A 170 3.59 -4.13 -12.83
C TYR A 170 5.03 -3.59 -12.85
N ALA A 171 5.92 -4.13 -13.68
CA ALA A 171 7.32 -3.72 -13.68
C ALA A 171 7.45 -2.20 -13.91
N PRO A 172 8.27 -1.51 -13.08
CA PRO A 172 8.51 -0.08 -13.27
C PRO A 172 9.10 0.18 -14.66
N ALA A 173 8.52 1.10 -15.42
CA ALA A 173 9.02 1.52 -16.73
C ALA A 173 10.31 2.34 -16.61
N ALA A 174 11.05 2.52 -17.73
CA ALA A 174 12.37 3.14 -17.72
C ALA A 174 12.31 4.58 -17.21
N ALA A 175 11.37 5.39 -17.69
CA ALA A 175 11.23 6.80 -17.27
C ALA A 175 11.12 6.95 -15.75
N LEU A 176 10.40 6.05 -15.07
CA LEU A 176 10.28 6.09 -13.61
C LEU A 176 11.61 5.74 -12.93
N ARG A 177 12.29 4.69 -13.41
CA ARG A 177 13.59 4.28 -12.84
C ARG A 177 14.65 5.35 -13.04
N ASP A 178 14.67 6.00 -14.20
CA ASP A 178 15.66 7.04 -14.54
C ASP A 178 15.45 8.29 -13.65
N LEU A 179 14.20 8.67 -13.38
CA LEU A 179 13.91 9.74 -12.42
C LEU A 179 14.46 9.42 -11.03
N VAL A 180 14.18 8.21 -10.52
CA VAL A 180 14.67 7.79 -9.20
C VAL A 180 16.20 7.72 -9.16
N ALA A 181 16.85 7.15 -10.19
CA ALA A 181 18.30 7.10 -10.30
C ALA A 181 18.93 8.49 -10.35
N GLY A 182 18.24 9.47 -10.95
CA GLY A 182 18.63 10.89 -10.98
C GLY A 182 18.35 11.67 -9.69
N GLY A 183 17.82 11.01 -8.64
CA GLY A 183 17.47 11.67 -7.37
C GLY A 183 16.18 12.51 -7.44
N HIS A 184 15.41 12.39 -8.51
CA HIS A 184 14.12 13.07 -8.69
C HIS A 184 13.01 12.19 -8.09
N LEU A 185 12.77 12.39 -6.79
CA LEU A 185 11.89 11.52 -6.00
C LEU A 185 10.46 12.08 -5.81
N GLY A 186 10.06 13.04 -6.63
CA GLY A 186 8.78 13.72 -6.54
C GLY A 186 8.83 14.96 -5.63
N ARG A 187 7.72 15.27 -4.98
CA ARG A 187 7.59 16.50 -4.14
C ARG A 187 8.65 16.61 -3.07
N LYS A 188 9.04 15.51 -2.44
CA LYS A 188 10.04 15.50 -1.34
C LYS A 188 11.44 15.92 -1.77
N SER A 189 11.76 15.82 -3.07
CA SER A 189 13.04 16.26 -3.64
C SER A 189 12.92 17.51 -4.50
N GLY A 190 11.73 18.15 -4.54
CA GLY A 190 11.45 19.32 -5.37
C GLY A 190 11.24 19.01 -6.85
N ARG A 191 11.41 17.76 -7.27
CA ARG A 191 11.24 17.32 -8.65
C ARG A 191 10.91 15.85 -8.76
N GLY A 192 10.01 15.51 -9.68
CA GLY A 192 9.67 14.18 -10.15
C GLY A 192 9.29 14.25 -11.62
N PHE A 193 8.11 13.74 -11.98
CA PHE A 193 7.50 13.99 -13.29
C PHE A 193 7.22 15.48 -13.50
N PHE A 194 6.98 16.19 -12.39
CA PHE A 194 6.76 17.63 -12.38
C PHE A 194 7.80 18.35 -11.51
N PRO A 195 8.06 19.66 -11.77
CA PRO A 195 8.80 20.51 -10.85
C PRO A 195 7.90 20.95 -9.69
N TYR A 196 8.49 21.04 -8.49
CA TYR A 196 7.86 21.55 -7.28
C TYR A 196 8.76 22.63 -6.67
N GLY A 197 8.28 23.87 -6.64
CA GLY A 197 8.98 25.01 -6.04
C GLY A 197 8.60 25.18 -4.57
#